data_8affab92633a8452919c78e8ae32450f
#
_entry.id   8affab92633a8452919c78e8ae32450f
#
_cell.length_a   1.000
_cell.length_b   1.000
_cell.length_c   1.000
_cell.angle_alpha   90.00
_cell.angle_beta   90.00
_cell.angle_gamma   90.00
#
_symmetry.space_group_name_H-M   'P 1'
#
loop_
_entity.id
_entity.type
_entity.pdbx_description
1 polymer ?
#
loop_
_entity_poly.entity_id
_entity_poly.type
_entity_poly.pdbx_seq_one_letter_code
_entity_poly.pdbx_strand_id
1 'polypeptide(L)'
;MPTPTAHRSWGDALAIYLKAPVLTMLFLGFSAGLPFLLVFSTLTAWLRSDGVEVAAIGFFAWIGILYSIKFFWAPVVDRLALPGLTRWFGQRRGWMLLAQMMIAAGLASLAHLDPVGHLPMVAICSLLVAFGSATQDIAIDAFRIESAPDDMQAAMASTYIVGYRGGLIAAGAGALYVASLVSWKAAYLCMAALVLVGVVTVLLRPEPERLSLSTQLIHEPRVRAFLRVSRGRPNWLRRLGAWVIGAIVCPFTDFFSRYRRQALWLLVFVAVFRISDLAMASMAHPLYIDLGFSLATIANVTNVFGIAMSILGGILGGLLVARYGIGPLLVFGATATALTNLLFVVLASTGDNLAMLVITIIGDNLSNGLASAVFIAFLSTLTSRAYTATQYALFSSLMTLPGKFLSGFGGLVVDVQGYAGFFLLASLLGLPAILLALWVNRGTLLSPAESET
;
A
#
# COMPACT_ATOMS: atom_id res chain seq x y z
N MET A 1 24.17 -23.82 7.11
CA MET A 1 24.20 -23.48 5.66
C MET A 1 22.79 -23.48 5.16
N PRO A 2 22.23 -22.37 4.62
CA PRO A 2 20.96 -22.41 3.96
C PRO A 2 21.12 -23.30 2.72
N THR A 3 20.26 -24.29 2.59
CA THR A 3 20.13 -25.09 1.37
C THR A 3 19.98 -24.15 0.18
N PRO A 4 20.74 -24.34 -0.92
CA PRO A 4 20.55 -23.55 -2.13
C PRO A 4 19.07 -23.67 -2.51
N THR A 5 18.39 -22.55 -2.65
CA THR A 5 17.01 -22.51 -3.16
C THR A 5 17.04 -23.17 -4.54
N ALA A 6 16.60 -24.42 -4.63
CA ALA A 6 16.45 -25.09 -5.89
C ALA A 6 15.60 -24.19 -6.79
N HIS A 7 16.16 -23.77 -7.94
CA HIS A 7 15.43 -22.93 -8.90
C HIS A 7 14.16 -23.68 -9.31
N ARG A 8 13.02 -23.16 -8.88
CA ARG A 8 11.70 -23.72 -9.25
C ARG A 8 11.53 -23.68 -10.76
N SER A 9 10.88 -24.69 -11.31
CA SER A 9 10.50 -24.67 -12.72
C SER A 9 9.51 -23.52 -12.99
N TRP A 10 9.43 -23.06 -14.24
CA TRP A 10 8.43 -22.05 -14.63
C TRP A 10 6.99 -22.53 -14.38
N GLY A 11 6.75 -23.85 -14.57
CA GLY A 11 5.45 -24.47 -14.27
C GLY A 11 5.07 -24.35 -12.80
N ASP A 12 6.00 -24.61 -11.89
CA ASP A 12 5.77 -24.49 -10.44
C ASP A 12 5.54 -23.02 -10.04
N ALA A 13 6.26 -22.09 -10.66
CA ALA A 13 6.08 -20.65 -10.39
C ALA A 13 4.70 -20.16 -10.84
N LEU A 14 4.19 -20.62 -11.99
CA LEU A 14 2.84 -20.31 -12.47
C LEU A 14 1.75 -20.99 -11.63
N ALA A 15 1.95 -22.24 -11.20
CA ALA A 15 0.99 -22.97 -10.38
C ALA A 15 0.72 -22.27 -9.02
N ILE A 16 1.63 -21.44 -8.52
CA ILE A 16 1.43 -20.64 -7.30
C ILE A 16 0.21 -19.71 -7.46
N TYR A 17 -0.02 -19.14 -8.64
CA TYR A 17 -1.12 -18.21 -8.89
C TYR A 17 -2.50 -18.85 -8.82
N LEU A 18 -2.59 -20.16 -8.97
CA LEU A 18 -3.86 -20.92 -8.84
C LEU A 18 -4.17 -21.30 -7.39
N LYS A 19 -3.24 -21.08 -6.46
CA LYS A 19 -3.48 -21.40 -5.05
C LYS A 19 -4.50 -20.45 -4.42
N ALA A 20 -5.37 -21.02 -3.59
CA ALA A 20 -6.47 -20.31 -2.96
C ALA A 20 -6.07 -19.03 -2.18
N PRO A 21 -4.96 -18.98 -1.40
CA PRO A 21 -4.53 -17.73 -0.75
C PRO A 21 -4.15 -16.63 -1.76
N VAL A 22 -3.54 -17.00 -2.88
CA VAL A 22 -3.14 -16.05 -3.93
C VAL A 22 -4.36 -15.48 -4.65
N LEU A 23 -5.30 -16.33 -5.06
CA LEU A 23 -6.56 -15.89 -5.69
C LEU A 23 -7.40 -15.01 -4.75
N THR A 24 -7.37 -15.28 -3.45
CA THR A 24 -8.04 -14.42 -2.45
C THR A 24 -7.58 -12.99 -2.53
N MET A 25 -6.28 -12.77 -2.79
CA MET A 25 -5.70 -11.43 -2.86
C MET A 25 -6.22 -10.61 -4.05
N LEU A 26 -6.71 -11.25 -5.13
CA LEU A 26 -7.35 -10.54 -6.24
C LEU A 26 -8.61 -9.78 -5.76
N PHE A 27 -9.48 -10.47 -5.03
CA PHE A 27 -10.75 -9.90 -4.57
C PHE A 27 -10.55 -8.95 -3.38
N LEU A 28 -9.62 -9.26 -2.47
CA LEU A 28 -9.26 -8.33 -1.39
C LEU A 28 -8.55 -7.10 -1.93
N GLY A 29 -7.71 -7.23 -2.94
CA GLY A 29 -7.11 -6.11 -3.65
C GLY A 29 -8.15 -5.23 -4.31
N PHE A 30 -9.14 -5.82 -5.01
CA PHE A 30 -10.28 -5.08 -5.57
C PHE A 30 -11.02 -4.28 -4.49
N SER A 31 -11.33 -4.92 -3.36
CA SER A 31 -11.99 -4.28 -2.22
C SER A 31 -11.16 -3.13 -1.62
N ALA A 32 -9.83 -3.23 -1.62
CA ALA A 32 -8.95 -2.20 -1.12
C ALA A 32 -8.81 -1.01 -2.09
N GLY A 33 -8.78 -1.28 -3.40
CA GLY A 33 -8.68 -0.24 -4.43
C GLY A 33 -9.96 0.56 -4.64
N LEU A 34 -11.12 -0.08 -4.43
CA LEU A 34 -12.43 0.50 -4.71
C LEU A 34 -12.69 1.85 -3.99
N PRO A 35 -12.48 2.01 -2.68
CA PRO A 35 -12.82 3.25 -1.98
C PRO A 35 -11.88 4.41 -2.31
N PHE A 36 -10.67 4.14 -2.82
CA PHE A 36 -9.63 5.15 -2.94
C PHE A 36 -10.06 6.32 -3.85
N LEU A 37 -10.42 6.05 -5.11
CA LEU A 37 -10.83 7.14 -6.02
C LEU A 37 -12.17 7.76 -5.63
N LEU A 38 -13.03 7.03 -4.92
CA LEU A 38 -14.34 7.52 -4.48
C LEU A 38 -14.27 8.60 -3.39
N VAL A 39 -13.11 8.76 -2.74
CA VAL A 39 -12.83 9.85 -1.80
C VAL A 39 -11.79 10.86 -2.33
N PHE A 40 -11.28 10.64 -3.56
CA PHE A 40 -10.36 11.55 -4.24
C PHE A 40 -10.90 12.00 -5.59
N SER A 41 -10.38 11.53 -6.71
CA SER A 41 -10.67 12.07 -8.03
C SER A 41 -12.13 11.94 -8.44
N THR A 42 -12.80 10.85 -8.12
CA THR A 42 -14.24 10.68 -8.42
C THR A 42 -15.09 11.61 -7.56
N LEU A 43 -14.75 11.77 -6.27
CA LEU A 43 -15.43 12.72 -5.39
C LEU A 43 -15.24 14.16 -5.89
N THR A 44 -13.99 14.54 -6.21
CA THR A 44 -13.73 15.91 -6.68
C THR A 44 -14.42 16.22 -8.00
N ALA A 45 -14.56 15.22 -8.90
CA ALA A 45 -15.35 15.36 -10.12
C ALA A 45 -16.83 15.58 -9.81
N TRP A 46 -17.40 14.81 -8.87
CA TRP A 46 -18.79 15.03 -8.43
C TRP A 46 -19.00 16.40 -7.81
N LEU A 47 -18.18 16.78 -6.81
CA LEU A 47 -18.28 18.09 -6.17
C LEU A 47 -18.21 19.23 -7.20
N ARG A 48 -17.32 19.10 -8.19
CA ARG A 48 -17.18 20.11 -9.24
C ARG A 48 -18.36 20.16 -10.18
N SER A 49 -18.93 19.00 -10.57
CA SER A 49 -20.11 18.94 -11.44
C SER A 49 -21.35 19.57 -10.80
N ASP A 50 -21.45 19.50 -9.48
CA ASP A 50 -22.57 20.06 -8.72
C ASP A 50 -22.32 21.51 -8.29
N GLY A 51 -21.19 22.13 -8.72
CA GLY A 51 -20.94 23.56 -8.56
C GLY A 51 -20.22 23.96 -7.26
N VAL A 52 -19.66 23.00 -6.52
CA VAL A 52 -18.84 23.31 -5.32
C VAL A 52 -17.60 24.10 -5.70
N GLU A 53 -17.26 25.11 -4.91
CA GLU A 53 -16.09 25.96 -5.12
C GLU A 53 -14.78 25.17 -5.12
N VAL A 54 -13.86 25.50 -6.03
CA VAL A 54 -12.56 24.82 -6.20
C VAL A 54 -11.72 24.87 -4.93
N ALA A 55 -11.75 26.00 -4.20
CA ALA A 55 -11.04 26.14 -2.93
C ALA A 55 -11.55 25.14 -1.88
N ALA A 56 -12.87 24.94 -1.78
CA ALA A 56 -13.47 23.96 -0.88
C ALA A 56 -13.09 22.52 -1.28
N ILE A 57 -13.09 22.21 -2.59
CA ILE A 57 -12.65 20.90 -3.11
C ILE A 57 -11.20 20.61 -2.73
N GLY A 58 -10.32 21.62 -2.72
CA GLY A 58 -8.91 21.47 -2.33
C GLY A 58 -8.72 20.89 -0.93
N PHE A 59 -9.57 21.24 0.03
CA PHE A 59 -9.48 20.69 1.39
C PHE A 59 -9.75 19.20 1.48
N PHE A 60 -10.47 18.61 0.53
CA PHE A 60 -10.70 17.17 0.49
C PHE A 60 -9.39 16.36 0.23
N ALA A 61 -8.35 16.99 -0.33
CA ALA A 61 -7.03 16.35 -0.45
C ALA A 61 -6.45 15.94 0.91
N TRP A 62 -6.79 16.64 2.00
CA TRP A 62 -6.35 16.29 3.36
C TRP A 62 -6.89 14.96 3.87
N ILE A 63 -7.94 14.42 3.28
CA ILE A 63 -8.41 13.05 3.53
C ILE A 63 -7.26 12.04 3.31
N GLY A 64 -6.36 12.33 2.37
CA GLY A 64 -5.17 11.52 2.09
C GLY A 64 -4.20 11.36 3.25
N ILE A 65 -4.22 12.29 4.23
CA ILE A 65 -3.38 12.21 5.43
C ILE A 65 -3.72 10.94 6.23
N LEU A 66 -4.98 10.53 6.30
CA LEU A 66 -5.39 9.31 7.01
C LEU A 66 -4.63 8.07 6.53
N TYR A 67 -4.42 7.92 5.23
CA TYR A 67 -3.67 6.78 4.69
C TYR A 67 -2.18 6.80 5.08
N SER A 68 -1.63 7.99 5.31
CA SER A 68 -0.20 8.13 5.69
C SER A 68 0.04 7.97 7.20
N ILE A 69 -1.00 8.19 8.04
CA ILE A 69 -0.89 8.09 9.49
C ILE A 69 -1.52 6.80 10.05
N LYS A 70 -1.92 5.87 9.18
CA LYS A 70 -2.59 4.62 9.58
C LYS A 70 -1.80 3.79 10.60
N PHE A 71 -0.48 3.95 10.68
CA PHE A 71 0.36 3.27 11.66
C PHE A 71 0.03 3.64 13.12
N PHE A 72 -0.59 4.80 13.38
CA PHE A 72 -1.00 5.18 14.74
C PHE A 72 -2.06 4.26 15.33
N TRP A 73 -3.00 3.75 14.52
CA TRP A 73 -4.04 2.84 15.01
C TRP A 73 -3.85 1.39 14.58
N ALA A 74 -2.82 1.09 13.78
CA ALA A 74 -2.46 -0.28 13.45
C ALA A 74 -2.28 -1.18 14.69
N PRO A 75 -1.68 -0.71 15.82
CA PRO A 75 -1.62 -1.49 17.06
C PRO A 75 -3.01 -1.86 17.62
N VAL A 76 -4.01 -1.00 17.41
CA VAL A 76 -5.40 -1.28 17.80
C VAL A 76 -5.97 -2.43 16.97
N VAL A 77 -5.80 -2.38 15.65
CA VAL A 77 -6.21 -3.45 14.72
C VAL A 77 -5.50 -4.77 15.03
N ASP A 78 -4.24 -4.67 15.45
CA ASP A 78 -3.43 -5.84 15.78
C ASP A 78 -3.89 -6.53 17.09
N ARG A 79 -4.28 -5.76 18.09
CA ARG A 79 -4.43 -6.23 19.48
C ARG A 79 -5.84 -6.16 20.05
N LEU A 80 -6.70 -5.26 19.54
CA LEU A 80 -8.04 -5.09 20.08
C LEU A 80 -9.01 -6.11 19.47
N ALA A 81 -9.57 -6.97 20.30
CA ALA A 81 -10.66 -7.86 19.91
C ALA A 81 -11.97 -7.07 19.81
N LEU A 82 -12.63 -7.11 18.67
CA LEU A 82 -13.93 -6.49 18.46
C LEU A 82 -15.03 -7.36 19.10
N PRO A 83 -15.87 -6.79 19.97
CA PRO A 83 -16.98 -7.52 20.59
C PRO A 83 -17.87 -8.19 19.53
N GLY A 84 -18.16 -9.46 19.68
CA GLY A 84 -18.93 -10.24 18.72
C GLY A 84 -18.15 -10.65 17.46
N LEU A 85 -17.68 -9.67 16.66
CA LEU A 85 -17.03 -9.93 15.37
C LEU A 85 -15.78 -10.81 15.50
N THR A 86 -14.89 -10.51 16.45
CA THR A 86 -13.68 -11.32 16.65
C THR A 86 -14.01 -12.73 17.12
N ARG A 87 -15.07 -12.90 17.91
CA ARG A 87 -15.48 -14.22 18.39
C ARG A 87 -15.99 -15.12 17.27
N TRP A 88 -16.74 -14.55 16.31
CA TRP A 88 -17.39 -15.33 15.25
C TRP A 88 -16.51 -15.47 14.00
N PHE A 89 -15.74 -14.46 13.67
CA PHE A 89 -14.99 -14.41 12.42
C PHE A 89 -13.46 -14.44 12.59
N GLY A 90 -12.94 -14.26 13.79
CA GLY A 90 -11.51 -14.08 14.05
C GLY A 90 -11.09 -12.62 14.03
N GLN A 91 -9.81 -12.36 14.32
CA GLN A 91 -9.27 -11.00 14.50
C GLN A 91 -9.19 -10.25 13.18
N ARG A 92 -8.56 -10.84 12.16
CA ARG A 92 -8.32 -10.17 10.86
C ARG A 92 -9.62 -10.00 10.09
N ARG A 93 -10.40 -11.06 10.00
CA ARG A 93 -11.68 -11.05 9.32
C ARG A 93 -12.67 -10.11 10.01
N GLY A 94 -12.71 -10.07 11.34
CA GLY A 94 -13.57 -9.16 12.11
C GLY A 94 -13.25 -7.69 11.82
N TRP A 95 -11.96 -7.33 11.78
CA TRP A 95 -11.54 -5.96 11.43
C TRP A 95 -11.81 -5.61 9.97
N MET A 96 -11.57 -6.54 9.03
CA MET A 96 -11.93 -6.32 7.62
C MET A 96 -13.42 -6.09 7.44
N LEU A 97 -14.28 -6.91 8.07
CA LEU A 97 -15.74 -6.75 8.01
C LEU A 97 -16.20 -5.41 8.60
N LEU A 98 -15.66 -4.99 9.76
CA LEU A 98 -15.97 -3.68 10.33
C LEU A 98 -15.59 -2.55 9.36
N ALA A 99 -14.39 -2.60 8.80
CA ALA A 99 -13.90 -1.61 7.86
C ALA A 99 -14.77 -1.55 6.59
N GLN A 100 -15.15 -2.70 6.04
CA GLN A 100 -16.03 -2.81 4.87
C GLN A 100 -17.44 -2.28 5.17
N MET A 101 -17.98 -2.51 6.36
CA MET A 101 -19.24 -1.88 6.80
C MET A 101 -19.13 -0.36 6.85
N MET A 102 -18.03 0.18 7.39
CA MET A 102 -17.79 1.63 7.42
C MET A 102 -17.71 2.22 6.00
N ILE A 103 -17.00 1.56 5.09
CA ILE A 103 -16.89 1.96 3.68
C ILE A 103 -18.28 1.96 3.03
N ALA A 104 -19.01 0.84 3.12
CA ALA A 104 -20.33 0.71 2.52
C ALA A 104 -21.32 1.74 3.08
N ALA A 105 -21.36 1.92 4.41
CA ALA A 105 -22.22 2.91 5.06
C ALA A 105 -21.86 4.34 4.63
N GLY A 106 -20.55 4.68 4.59
CA GLY A 106 -20.10 5.99 4.15
C GLY A 106 -20.45 6.28 2.69
N LEU A 107 -20.22 5.32 1.77
CA LEU A 107 -20.59 5.46 0.36
C LEU A 107 -22.12 5.54 0.16
N ALA A 108 -22.88 4.72 0.86
CA ALA A 108 -24.34 4.77 0.81
C ALA A 108 -24.88 6.11 1.37
N SER A 109 -24.26 6.65 2.43
CA SER A 109 -24.60 7.96 2.97
C SER A 109 -24.29 9.08 1.95
N LEU A 110 -23.10 9.06 1.34
CA LEU A 110 -22.73 10.01 0.28
C LEU A 110 -23.76 10.03 -0.85
N ALA A 111 -24.27 8.87 -1.27
CA ALA A 111 -25.28 8.76 -2.33
C ALA A 111 -26.56 9.53 -2.05
N HIS A 112 -26.86 9.88 -0.80
CA HIS A 112 -28.09 10.57 -0.41
C HIS A 112 -27.86 12.04 -0.01
N LEU A 113 -26.62 12.53 -0.09
CA LEU A 113 -26.28 13.91 0.25
C LEU A 113 -26.31 14.80 -0.99
N ASP A 114 -26.74 16.06 -0.78
CA ASP A 114 -26.52 17.16 -1.69
C ASP A 114 -25.17 17.82 -1.33
N PRO A 115 -24.17 17.81 -2.24
CA PRO A 115 -22.84 18.34 -1.94
C PRO A 115 -22.85 19.85 -1.63
N VAL A 116 -23.70 20.62 -2.28
CA VAL A 116 -23.75 22.08 -2.12
C VAL A 116 -24.37 22.44 -0.78
N GLY A 117 -25.51 21.81 -0.44
CA GLY A 117 -26.23 22.10 0.80
C GLY A 117 -25.59 21.48 2.05
N HIS A 118 -24.84 20.37 1.91
CA HIS A 118 -24.37 19.56 3.04
C HIS A 118 -22.88 19.21 2.97
N LEU A 119 -22.04 20.11 2.46
CA LEU A 119 -20.61 19.90 2.26
C LEU A 119 -19.87 19.37 3.51
N PRO A 120 -20.13 19.84 4.77
CA PRO A 120 -19.51 19.26 5.97
C PRO A 120 -19.88 17.79 6.18
N MET A 121 -21.11 17.38 5.86
CA MET A 121 -21.53 15.98 5.99
C MET A 121 -20.87 15.11 4.91
N VAL A 122 -20.70 15.63 3.70
CA VAL A 122 -19.91 14.97 2.63
C VAL A 122 -18.48 14.74 3.11
N ALA A 123 -17.86 15.72 3.75
CA ALA A 123 -16.51 15.59 4.30
C ALA A 123 -16.45 14.50 5.41
N ILE A 124 -17.42 14.49 6.33
CA ILE A 124 -17.48 13.47 7.41
C ILE A 124 -17.67 12.08 6.82
N CYS A 125 -18.58 11.89 5.87
CA CYS A 125 -18.79 10.61 5.22
C CYS A 125 -17.54 10.15 4.43
N SER A 126 -16.87 11.07 3.74
CA SER A 126 -15.62 10.80 3.04
C SER A 126 -14.48 10.42 3.99
N LEU A 127 -14.38 11.07 5.15
CA LEU A 127 -13.44 10.69 6.22
C LEU A 127 -13.76 9.30 6.77
N LEU A 128 -15.04 8.96 6.95
CA LEU A 128 -15.45 7.61 7.38
C LEU A 128 -15.03 6.55 6.36
N VAL A 129 -15.25 6.79 5.07
CA VAL A 129 -14.81 5.90 3.98
C VAL A 129 -13.29 5.75 3.99
N ALA A 130 -12.55 6.87 4.09
CA ALA A 130 -11.08 6.85 4.08
C ALA A 130 -10.50 6.14 5.32
N PHE A 131 -11.07 6.37 6.50
CA PHE A 131 -10.66 5.68 7.73
C PHE A 131 -10.97 4.17 7.66
N GLY A 132 -12.16 3.80 7.15
CA GLY A 132 -12.52 2.41 6.89
C GLY A 132 -11.55 1.77 5.89
N SER A 133 -11.26 2.45 4.78
CA SER A 133 -10.31 1.98 3.76
C SER A 133 -8.91 1.76 4.32
N ALA A 134 -8.36 2.75 5.03
CA ALA A 134 -7.03 2.63 5.65
C ALA A 134 -6.98 1.52 6.73
N THR A 135 -8.08 1.31 7.46
CA THR A 135 -8.21 0.21 8.44
C THR A 135 -8.31 -1.14 7.75
N GLN A 136 -9.07 -1.23 6.65
CA GLN A 136 -9.14 -2.41 5.80
C GLN A 136 -7.76 -2.79 5.26
N ASP A 137 -6.98 -1.82 4.76
CA ASP A 137 -5.62 -2.06 4.27
C ASP A 137 -4.73 -2.70 5.34
N ILE A 138 -4.74 -2.16 6.59
CA ILE A 138 -3.98 -2.73 7.72
C ILE A 138 -4.37 -4.20 7.94
N ALA A 139 -5.68 -4.50 7.95
CA ALA A 139 -6.17 -5.85 8.22
C ALA A 139 -5.86 -6.81 7.07
N ILE A 140 -5.98 -6.38 5.80
CA ILE A 140 -5.66 -7.19 4.61
C ILE A 140 -4.17 -7.48 4.55
N ASP A 141 -3.30 -6.49 4.79
CA ASP A 141 -1.86 -6.67 4.78
C ASP A 141 -1.42 -7.70 5.82
N ALA A 142 -1.97 -7.62 7.03
CA ALA A 142 -1.70 -8.59 8.08
C ALA A 142 -2.26 -9.98 7.74
N PHE A 143 -3.49 -10.06 7.21
CA PHE A 143 -4.11 -11.30 6.75
C PHE A 143 -3.25 -11.97 5.68
N ARG A 144 -2.74 -11.21 4.70
CA ARG A 144 -1.86 -11.70 3.63
C ARG A 144 -0.61 -12.36 4.20
N ILE A 145 0.08 -11.68 5.12
CA ILE A 145 1.34 -12.15 5.72
C ILE A 145 1.10 -13.43 6.55
N GLU A 146 -0.02 -13.49 7.27
CA GLU A 146 -0.36 -14.62 8.16
C GLU A 146 -0.92 -15.82 7.39
N SER A 147 -1.48 -15.64 6.18
CA SER A 147 -2.22 -16.66 5.44
C SER A 147 -1.33 -17.63 4.65
N ALA A 148 -0.05 -17.32 4.42
CA ALA A 148 0.80 -18.14 3.57
C ALA A 148 2.30 -17.97 3.93
N PRO A 149 3.14 -18.96 3.56
CA PRO A 149 4.59 -18.89 3.75
C PRO A 149 5.24 -17.85 2.84
N ASP A 150 6.50 -17.51 3.13
CA ASP A 150 7.23 -16.40 2.50
C ASP A 150 7.41 -16.57 0.98
N ASP A 151 7.50 -17.81 0.50
CA ASP A 151 7.67 -18.13 -0.92
C ASP A 151 6.43 -17.78 -1.79
N MET A 152 5.27 -17.57 -1.16
CA MET A 152 4.03 -17.15 -1.82
C MET A 152 3.75 -15.65 -1.70
N GLN A 153 4.45 -14.91 -0.84
CA GLN A 153 4.15 -13.51 -0.55
C GLN A 153 4.25 -12.60 -1.78
N ALA A 154 5.22 -12.86 -2.67
CA ALA A 154 5.36 -12.08 -3.90
C ALA A 154 4.20 -12.30 -4.88
N ALA A 155 3.75 -13.55 -5.04
CA ALA A 155 2.60 -13.87 -5.87
C ALA A 155 1.31 -13.29 -5.29
N MET A 156 1.14 -13.34 -3.96
CA MET A 156 0.00 -12.72 -3.27
C MET A 156 0.04 -11.19 -3.42
N ALA A 157 1.21 -10.57 -3.31
CA ALA A 157 1.36 -9.13 -3.49
C ALA A 157 1.03 -8.70 -4.93
N SER A 158 1.53 -9.41 -5.95
CA SER A 158 1.24 -9.10 -7.35
C SER A 158 -0.24 -9.25 -7.67
N THR A 159 -0.88 -10.32 -7.20
CA THR A 159 -2.32 -10.56 -7.40
C THR A 159 -3.18 -9.52 -6.68
N TYR A 160 -2.76 -9.09 -5.47
CA TYR A 160 -3.37 -7.97 -4.76
C TYR A 160 -3.30 -6.68 -5.59
N ILE A 161 -2.14 -6.36 -6.19
CA ILE A 161 -1.97 -5.18 -7.05
C ILE A 161 -2.91 -5.24 -8.25
N VAL A 162 -3.04 -6.39 -8.91
CA VAL A 162 -3.99 -6.58 -10.02
C VAL A 162 -5.42 -6.27 -9.57
N GLY A 163 -5.85 -6.87 -8.45
CA GLY A 163 -7.17 -6.61 -7.87
C GLY A 163 -7.36 -5.12 -7.53
N TYR A 164 -6.38 -4.51 -6.88
CA TYR A 164 -6.39 -3.10 -6.52
C TYR A 164 -6.60 -2.19 -7.75
N ARG A 165 -5.87 -2.45 -8.85
CA ARG A 165 -6.05 -1.72 -10.12
C ARG A 165 -7.44 -1.92 -10.70
N GLY A 166 -8.00 -3.15 -10.61
CA GLY A 166 -9.39 -3.42 -10.98
C GLY A 166 -10.39 -2.57 -10.16
N GLY A 167 -10.16 -2.46 -8.85
CA GLY A 167 -10.94 -1.59 -7.96
C GLY A 167 -10.85 -0.12 -8.35
N LEU A 168 -9.65 0.38 -8.68
CA LEU A 168 -9.47 1.76 -9.17
C LEU A 168 -10.22 2.01 -10.48
N ILE A 169 -10.20 1.07 -11.43
CA ILE A 169 -10.94 1.21 -12.70
C ILE A 169 -12.45 1.27 -12.43
N ALA A 170 -12.97 0.41 -11.56
CA ALA A 170 -14.38 0.42 -11.19
C ALA A 170 -14.78 1.75 -10.51
N ALA A 171 -13.96 2.23 -9.55
CA ALA A 171 -14.21 3.45 -8.79
C ALA A 171 -14.01 4.74 -9.60
N GLY A 172 -13.11 4.73 -10.57
CA GLY A 172 -12.87 5.84 -11.49
C GLY A 172 -13.81 5.78 -12.67
N ALA A 173 -13.44 5.05 -13.72
CA ALA A 173 -14.20 4.99 -14.96
C ALA A 173 -15.60 4.42 -14.74
N GLY A 174 -15.76 3.33 -14.00
CA GLY A 174 -17.07 2.71 -13.76
C GLY A 174 -18.04 3.67 -13.07
N ALA A 175 -17.61 4.33 -11.98
CA ALA A 175 -18.45 5.29 -11.27
C ALA A 175 -18.83 6.48 -12.15
N LEU A 176 -17.90 7.03 -12.94
CA LEU A 176 -18.18 8.14 -13.87
C LEU A 176 -19.15 7.74 -14.96
N TYR A 177 -19.05 6.53 -15.52
CA TYR A 177 -20.02 6.02 -16.50
C TYR A 177 -21.42 5.91 -15.89
N VAL A 178 -21.56 5.33 -14.70
CA VAL A 178 -22.86 5.25 -14.03
C VAL A 178 -23.40 6.64 -13.72
N ALA A 179 -22.54 7.57 -13.26
CA ALA A 179 -22.94 8.95 -12.99
C ALA A 179 -23.43 9.66 -14.25
N SER A 180 -22.76 9.49 -15.39
CA SER A 180 -23.12 10.13 -16.66
C SER A 180 -24.40 9.55 -17.28
N LEU A 181 -24.64 8.24 -17.12
CA LEU A 181 -25.80 7.56 -17.73
C LEU A 181 -27.05 7.62 -16.85
N VAL A 182 -26.87 7.69 -15.53
CA VAL A 182 -27.98 7.61 -14.56
C VAL A 182 -27.94 8.79 -13.59
N SER A 183 -27.01 8.77 -12.63
CA SER A 183 -26.82 9.84 -11.63
C SER A 183 -25.65 9.53 -10.70
N TRP A 184 -25.12 10.55 -10.00
CA TRP A 184 -24.13 10.39 -8.94
C TRP A 184 -24.64 9.52 -7.79
N LYS A 185 -25.93 9.64 -7.43
CA LYS A 185 -26.59 8.77 -6.44
C LYS A 185 -26.48 7.30 -6.83
N ALA A 186 -26.82 6.96 -8.07
CA ALA A 186 -26.71 5.58 -8.57
C ALA A 186 -25.26 5.11 -8.60
N ALA A 187 -24.31 5.97 -9.00
CA ALA A 187 -22.90 5.64 -9.00
C ALA A 187 -22.39 5.24 -7.61
N TYR A 188 -22.64 6.07 -6.60
CA TYR A 188 -22.19 5.76 -5.22
C TYR A 188 -22.91 4.55 -4.62
N LEU A 189 -24.20 4.33 -4.91
CA LEU A 189 -24.92 3.11 -4.49
C LEU A 189 -24.36 1.85 -5.16
N CYS A 190 -24.04 1.90 -6.46
CA CYS A 190 -23.38 0.79 -7.15
C CYS A 190 -22.00 0.49 -6.53
N MET A 191 -21.22 1.53 -6.21
CA MET A 191 -19.91 1.37 -5.56
C MET A 191 -20.05 0.81 -4.15
N ALA A 192 -21.06 1.24 -3.39
CA ALA A 192 -21.37 0.65 -2.08
C ALA A 192 -21.73 -0.84 -2.18
N ALA A 193 -22.50 -1.23 -3.21
CA ALA A 193 -22.81 -2.64 -3.48
C ALA A 193 -21.56 -3.44 -3.87
N LEU A 194 -20.62 -2.88 -4.61
CA LEU A 194 -19.36 -3.54 -4.97
C LEU A 194 -18.45 -3.84 -3.76
N VAL A 195 -18.63 -3.17 -2.62
CA VAL A 195 -17.95 -3.54 -1.36
C VAL A 195 -18.28 -4.97 -0.95
N LEU A 196 -19.45 -5.50 -1.34
CA LEU A 196 -19.84 -6.89 -1.08
C LEU A 196 -18.84 -7.91 -1.65
N VAL A 197 -18.09 -7.58 -2.69
CA VAL A 197 -17.01 -8.44 -3.20
C VAL A 197 -16.00 -8.75 -2.11
N GLY A 198 -15.59 -7.74 -1.35
CA GLY A 198 -14.69 -7.90 -0.21
C GLY A 198 -15.35 -8.66 0.95
N VAL A 199 -16.60 -8.32 1.29
CA VAL A 199 -17.36 -8.98 2.37
C VAL A 199 -17.49 -10.47 2.10
N VAL A 200 -17.95 -10.84 0.90
CA VAL A 200 -18.11 -12.26 0.49
C VAL A 200 -16.76 -12.98 0.53
N THR A 201 -15.69 -12.33 0.04
CA THR A 201 -14.35 -12.90 0.08
C THR A 201 -13.90 -13.20 1.51
N VAL A 202 -14.10 -12.25 2.44
CA VAL A 202 -13.73 -12.42 3.86
C VAL A 202 -14.56 -13.55 4.50
N LEU A 203 -15.84 -13.65 4.18
CA LEU A 203 -16.72 -14.70 4.75
C LEU A 203 -16.36 -16.10 4.26
N LEU A 204 -15.90 -16.23 3.00
CA LEU A 204 -15.54 -17.51 2.41
C LEU A 204 -14.16 -18.03 2.83
N ARG A 205 -13.31 -17.21 3.47
CA ARG A 205 -11.94 -17.59 3.84
C ARG A 205 -11.81 -17.88 5.32
N PRO A 206 -11.01 -18.87 5.72
CA PRO A 206 -10.71 -19.12 7.13
C PRO A 206 -9.84 -17.98 7.69
N GLU A 207 -9.98 -17.77 9.00
CA GLU A 207 -9.04 -16.91 9.74
C GLU A 207 -7.64 -17.57 9.74
N PRO A 208 -6.55 -16.82 9.49
CA PRO A 208 -5.21 -17.34 9.62
C PRO A 208 -4.92 -17.85 11.03
N GLU A 209 -4.12 -18.91 11.14
CA GLU A 209 -3.68 -19.41 12.43
C GLU A 209 -2.84 -18.36 13.16
N ARG A 210 -3.24 -18.03 14.37
CA ARG A 210 -2.57 -17.04 15.19
C ARG A 210 -2.49 -17.49 16.64
N LEU A 211 -1.36 -17.21 17.29
CA LEU A 211 -1.27 -17.37 18.75
C LEU A 211 -2.26 -16.44 19.44
N SER A 212 -3.01 -16.94 20.43
CA SER A 212 -3.98 -16.11 21.15
C SER A 212 -3.31 -14.90 21.80
N LEU A 213 -4.00 -13.77 21.80
CA LEU A 213 -3.50 -12.51 22.36
C LEU A 213 -3.09 -12.64 23.83
N SER A 214 -3.88 -13.38 24.63
CA SER A 214 -3.58 -13.68 26.03
C SER A 214 -2.28 -14.44 26.18
N THR A 215 -2.03 -15.44 25.33
CA THR A 215 -0.80 -16.21 25.32
C THR A 215 0.39 -15.33 24.93
N GLN A 216 0.25 -14.48 23.92
CA GLN A 216 1.30 -13.54 23.51
C GLN A 216 1.67 -12.53 24.60
N LEU A 217 0.69 -11.89 25.23
CA LEU A 217 0.92 -10.89 26.28
C LEU A 217 1.54 -11.49 27.53
N ILE A 218 1.12 -12.72 27.93
CA ILE A 218 1.66 -13.41 29.10
C ILE A 218 3.10 -13.87 28.86
N HIS A 219 3.49 -14.19 27.63
CA HIS A 219 4.84 -14.59 27.29
C HIS A 219 5.81 -13.44 27.04
N GLU A 220 5.31 -12.20 26.87
CA GLU A 220 6.14 -11.00 26.67
C GLU A 220 6.91 -10.63 27.97
N PRO A 221 8.24 -10.77 28.02
CA PRO A 221 9.01 -10.50 29.23
C PRO A 221 8.84 -9.09 29.76
N ARG A 222 8.71 -8.10 28.87
CA ARG A 222 8.53 -6.68 29.22
C ARG A 222 7.17 -6.37 29.82
N VAL A 223 6.11 -6.96 29.28
CA VAL A 223 4.76 -6.86 29.84
C VAL A 223 4.73 -7.48 31.23
N ARG A 224 5.36 -8.67 31.42
CA ARG A 224 5.49 -9.31 32.72
C ARG A 224 6.27 -8.46 33.73
N ALA A 225 7.41 -7.88 33.30
CA ALA A 225 8.20 -7.00 34.15
C ALA A 225 7.39 -5.77 34.59
N PHE A 226 6.68 -5.11 33.65
CA PHE A 226 5.81 -3.99 33.97
C PHE A 226 4.69 -4.35 34.94
N LEU A 227 4.01 -5.49 34.73
CA LEU A 227 2.93 -5.96 35.63
C LEU A 227 3.43 -6.28 37.04
N ARG A 228 4.69 -6.74 37.20
CA ARG A 228 5.31 -6.94 38.50
C ARG A 228 5.59 -5.62 39.22
N VAL A 229 6.16 -4.64 38.53
CA VAL A 229 6.53 -3.35 39.12
C VAL A 229 5.28 -2.48 39.40
N SER A 230 4.22 -2.67 38.63
CA SER A 230 2.99 -1.86 38.75
C SER A 230 1.96 -2.41 39.76
N ARG A 231 2.32 -3.36 40.62
CA ARG A 231 1.40 -4.05 41.56
C ARG A 231 0.59 -3.12 42.48
N GLY A 232 1.11 -1.94 42.81
CA GLY A 232 0.42 -0.93 43.65
C GLY A 232 -0.49 0.04 42.89
N ARG A 233 -0.60 -0.05 41.57
CA ARG A 233 -1.39 0.87 40.74
C ARG A 233 -2.81 0.34 40.51
N PRO A 234 -3.83 1.23 40.24
CA PRO A 234 -5.18 0.80 39.86
C PRO A 234 -5.17 -0.19 38.69
N ASN A 235 -6.06 -1.18 38.73
CA ASN A 235 -6.11 -2.25 37.74
C ASN A 235 -6.29 -1.75 36.30
N TRP A 236 -7.03 -0.67 36.08
CA TRP A 236 -7.22 -0.10 34.76
C TRP A 236 -5.92 0.51 34.19
N LEU A 237 -5.13 1.23 35.00
CA LEU A 237 -3.82 1.77 34.64
C LEU A 237 -2.82 0.65 34.32
N ARG A 238 -2.85 -0.44 35.08
CA ARG A 238 -2.00 -1.62 34.83
C ARG A 238 -2.39 -2.29 33.51
N ARG A 239 -3.68 -2.45 33.22
CA ARG A 239 -4.18 -3.01 31.97
C ARG A 239 -3.82 -2.11 30.79
N LEU A 240 -4.04 -0.79 30.91
CA LEU A 240 -3.68 0.18 29.86
C LEU A 240 -2.17 0.20 29.60
N GLY A 241 -1.34 0.26 30.64
CA GLY A 241 0.11 0.23 30.51
C GLY A 241 0.62 -1.08 29.91
N ALA A 242 0.10 -2.22 30.33
CA ALA A 242 0.42 -3.52 29.72
C ALA A 242 0.02 -3.58 28.25
N TRP A 243 -1.14 -3.02 27.90
CA TRP A 243 -1.59 -2.91 26.51
C TRP A 243 -0.67 -2.01 25.67
N VAL A 244 -0.35 -0.80 26.16
CA VAL A 244 0.56 0.13 25.46
C VAL A 244 1.94 -0.50 25.25
N ILE A 245 2.51 -1.13 26.26
CA ILE A 245 3.81 -1.82 26.14
C ILE A 245 3.70 -2.95 25.11
N GLY A 246 2.69 -3.79 25.20
CA GLY A 246 2.49 -4.91 24.29
C GLY A 246 2.19 -4.47 22.86
N ALA A 247 1.34 -3.46 22.68
CA ALA A 247 0.87 -3.03 21.36
C ALA A 247 1.82 -2.06 20.63
N ILE A 248 2.59 -1.26 21.38
CA ILE A 248 3.47 -0.24 20.81
C ILE A 248 4.95 -0.58 21.03
N VAL A 249 5.37 -0.75 22.31
CA VAL A 249 6.79 -0.92 22.63
C VAL A 249 7.33 -2.26 22.14
N CYS A 250 6.59 -3.35 22.33
CA CYS A 250 7.06 -4.69 21.95
C CYS A 250 7.28 -4.86 20.44
N PRO A 251 6.41 -4.38 19.51
CA PRO A 251 6.66 -4.46 18.08
C PRO A 251 7.97 -3.80 17.63
N PHE A 252 8.24 -2.58 18.15
CA PHE A 252 9.49 -1.88 17.86
C PHE A 252 10.70 -2.62 18.41
N THR A 253 10.62 -3.01 19.68
CA THR A 253 11.74 -3.68 20.32
C THR A 253 11.99 -5.09 19.76
N ASP A 254 10.95 -5.79 19.30
CA ASP A 254 11.09 -7.06 18.57
C ASP A 254 11.90 -6.85 17.30
N PHE A 255 11.54 -5.85 16.49
CA PHE A 255 12.27 -5.53 15.27
C PHE A 255 13.74 -5.19 15.54
N PHE A 256 14.01 -4.29 16.51
CA PHE A 256 15.37 -3.91 16.87
C PHE A 256 16.17 -5.06 17.53
N SER A 257 15.53 -5.95 18.26
CA SER A 257 16.21 -7.13 18.84
C SER A 257 16.58 -8.17 17.79
N ARG A 258 15.71 -8.39 16.79
CA ARG A 258 15.97 -9.32 15.68
C ARG A 258 17.11 -8.85 14.78
N TYR A 259 17.11 -7.56 14.42
CA TYR A 259 18.06 -7.03 13.44
C TYR A 259 19.20 -6.22 14.06
N ARG A 260 19.18 -5.95 15.37
CA ARG A 260 20.25 -5.26 16.13
C ARG A 260 20.73 -3.97 15.41
N ARG A 261 22.04 -3.87 15.12
CA ARG A 261 22.64 -2.73 14.41
C ARG A 261 22.16 -2.57 12.97
N GLN A 262 21.69 -3.64 12.35
CA GLN A 262 21.18 -3.64 10.98
C GLN A 262 19.77 -3.05 10.90
N ALA A 263 19.01 -3.00 11.99
CA ALA A 263 17.65 -2.49 12.06
C ALA A 263 17.53 -1.06 11.49
N LEU A 264 18.48 -0.18 11.84
CA LEU A 264 18.46 1.20 11.35
C LEU A 264 18.69 1.26 9.83
N TRP A 265 19.64 0.50 9.30
CA TRP A 265 19.92 0.46 7.86
C TRP A 265 18.76 -0.14 7.07
N LEU A 266 18.05 -1.12 7.63
CA LEU A 266 16.83 -1.67 7.04
C LEU A 266 15.71 -0.62 6.99
N LEU A 267 15.52 0.17 8.06
CA LEU A 267 14.55 1.27 8.07
C LEU A 267 14.92 2.35 7.05
N VAL A 268 16.21 2.72 6.96
CA VAL A 268 16.70 3.64 5.93
C VAL A 268 16.43 3.08 4.53
N PHE A 269 16.71 1.80 4.30
CA PHE A 269 16.41 1.14 3.03
C PHE A 269 14.91 1.18 2.71
N VAL A 270 14.05 0.88 3.68
CA VAL A 270 12.60 0.98 3.51
C VAL A 270 12.19 2.40 3.14
N ALA A 271 12.76 3.41 3.78
CA ALA A 271 12.44 4.81 3.53
C ALA A 271 12.87 5.30 2.13
N VAL A 272 14.01 4.81 1.61
CA VAL A 272 14.56 5.33 0.36
C VAL A 272 14.24 4.49 -0.87
N PHE A 273 13.78 3.24 -0.72
CA PHE A 273 13.57 2.35 -1.85
C PHE A 273 12.63 2.92 -2.94
N ARG A 274 11.56 3.60 -2.52
CA ARG A 274 10.57 4.20 -3.41
C ARG A 274 10.73 5.72 -3.56
N ILE A 275 11.79 6.31 -3.00
CA ILE A 275 11.93 7.77 -2.93
C ILE A 275 12.02 8.42 -4.31
N SER A 276 12.78 7.81 -5.23
CA SER A 276 12.97 8.26 -6.61
C SER A 276 11.64 8.36 -7.36
N ASP A 277 10.89 7.27 -7.37
CA ASP A 277 9.63 7.09 -8.03
C ASP A 277 8.51 8.01 -7.46
N LEU A 278 8.39 8.05 -6.13
CA LEU A 278 7.38 8.89 -5.48
C LEU A 278 7.70 10.40 -5.58
N ALA A 279 8.98 10.77 -5.56
CA ALA A 279 9.38 12.16 -5.71
C ALA A 279 9.06 12.71 -7.10
N MET A 280 9.30 11.92 -8.16
CA MET A 280 9.06 12.35 -9.53
C MET A 280 7.58 12.40 -9.93
N ALA A 281 6.72 11.63 -9.25
CA ALA A 281 5.33 11.43 -9.67
C ALA A 281 4.52 12.73 -9.82
N SER A 282 4.84 13.77 -9.02
CA SER A 282 4.12 15.06 -9.07
C SER A 282 4.35 15.85 -10.35
N MET A 283 5.49 15.68 -11.02
CA MET A 283 5.88 16.47 -12.19
C MET A 283 5.71 15.72 -13.53
N ALA A 284 5.29 14.46 -13.50
CA ALA A 284 5.09 13.69 -14.73
C ALA A 284 3.93 14.25 -15.59
N HIS A 285 2.76 14.51 -14.98
CA HIS A 285 1.62 15.07 -15.70
C HIS A 285 1.85 16.49 -16.20
N PRO A 286 2.39 17.44 -15.39
CA PRO A 286 2.81 18.75 -15.89
C PRO A 286 3.74 18.65 -17.09
N LEU A 287 4.76 17.79 -17.07
CA LEU A 287 5.65 17.57 -18.21
C LEU A 287 4.85 17.23 -19.49
N TYR A 288 3.91 16.28 -19.43
CA TYR A 288 3.16 15.87 -20.62
C TYR A 288 2.35 17.02 -21.21
N ILE A 289 1.75 17.86 -20.37
CA ILE A 289 0.97 19.03 -20.79
C ILE A 289 1.89 20.07 -21.42
N ASP A 290 3.01 20.37 -20.79
CA ASP A 290 3.97 21.37 -21.26
C ASP A 290 4.68 20.94 -22.56
N LEU A 291 4.81 19.62 -22.81
CA LEU A 291 5.27 19.08 -24.08
C LEU A 291 4.23 19.15 -25.21
N GLY A 292 2.97 19.53 -24.91
CA GLY A 292 1.91 19.71 -25.90
C GLY A 292 1.04 18.47 -26.16
N PHE A 293 1.16 17.40 -25.37
CA PHE A 293 0.28 16.24 -25.52
C PHE A 293 -1.16 16.57 -25.16
N SER A 294 -2.12 16.13 -25.97
CA SER A 294 -3.54 16.29 -25.67
C SER A 294 -3.94 15.49 -24.41
N LEU A 295 -4.93 16.02 -23.67
CA LEU A 295 -5.45 15.31 -22.47
C LEU A 295 -5.95 13.90 -22.81
N ALA A 296 -6.50 13.69 -24.02
CA ALA A 296 -6.93 12.37 -24.48
C ALA A 296 -5.74 11.42 -24.69
N THR A 297 -4.65 11.90 -25.27
CA THR A 297 -3.41 11.12 -25.43
C THR A 297 -2.83 10.75 -24.06
N ILE A 298 -2.75 11.71 -23.14
CA ILE A 298 -2.28 11.48 -21.78
C ILE A 298 -3.16 10.42 -21.10
N ALA A 299 -4.48 10.56 -21.13
CA ALA A 299 -5.40 9.61 -20.52
C ALA A 299 -5.23 8.18 -21.08
N ASN A 300 -5.17 8.03 -22.39
CA ASN A 300 -5.03 6.73 -23.04
C ASN A 300 -3.67 6.07 -22.76
N VAL A 301 -2.58 6.83 -22.89
CA VAL A 301 -1.23 6.29 -22.76
C VAL A 301 -0.86 6.09 -21.29
N THR A 302 -1.16 7.04 -20.39
CA THR A 302 -0.73 6.93 -18.99
C THR A 302 -1.71 6.15 -18.12
N ASN A 303 -3.02 6.42 -18.26
CA ASN A 303 -4.01 5.83 -17.34
C ASN A 303 -4.52 4.46 -17.81
N VAL A 304 -4.70 4.23 -19.12
CA VAL A 304 -5.16 2.93 -19.61
C VAL A 304 -3.98 2.00 -19.86
N PHE A 305 -3.10 2.41 -20.77
CA PHE A 305 -1.96 1.57 -21.18
C PHE A 305 -0.91 1.45 -20.05
N GLY A 306 -0.58 2.55 -19.34
CA GLY A 306 0.34 2.54 -18.22
C GLY A 306 -0.13 1.63 -17.08
N ILE A 307 -1.43 1.63 -16.75
CA ILE A 307 -1.98 0.69 -15.75
C ILE A 307 -1.79 -0.76 -16.20
N ALA A 308 -2.04 -1.09 -17.47
CA ALA A 308 -1.83 -2.44 -17.98
C ALA A 308 -0.35 -2.86 -17.85
N MET A 309 0.59 -1.97 -18.16
CA MET A 309 2.04 -2.20 -17.97
C MET A 309 2.42 -2.38 -16.51
N SER A 310 1.84 -1.60 -15.59
CA SER A 310 2.07 -1.76 -14.15
C SER A 310 1.56 -3.10 -13.62
N ILE A 311 0.41 -3.57 -14.10
CA ILE A 311 -0.12 -4.91 -13.77
C ILE A 311 0.84 -6.00 -14.27
N LEU A 312 1.26 -5.91 -15.53
CA LEU A 312 2.21 -6.85 -16.13
C LEU A 312 3.53 -6.88 -15.34
N GLY A 313 4.06 -5.70 -14.99
CA GLY A 313 5.25 -5.58 -14.13
C GLY A 313 5.08 -6.26 -12.78
N GLY A 314 3.95 -6.07 -12.12
CA GLY A 314 3.63 -6.72 -10.84
C GLY A 314 3.59 -8.25 -10.94
N ILE A 315 2.95 -8.79 -11.98
CA ILE A 315 2.90 -10.23 -12.24
C ILE A 315 4.30 -10.79 -12.52
N LEU A 316 5.08 -10.11 -13.39
CA LEU A 316 6.46 -10.49 -13.67
C LEU A 316 7.32 -10.43 -12.41
N GLY A 317 7.18 -9.40 -11.58
CA GLY A 317 7.88 -9.28 -10.31
C GLY A 317 7.58 -10.46 -9.38
N GLY A 318 6.31 -10.84 -9.24
CA GLY A 318 5.90 -12.00 -8.44
C GLY A 318 6.48 -13.33 -8.98
N LEU A 319 6.43 -13.55 -10.29
CA LEU A 319 7.01 -14.73 -10.93
C LEU A 319 8.53 -14.81 -10.77
N LEU A 320 9.22 -13.70 -11.00
CA LEU A 320 10.67 -13.63 -10.88
C LEU A 320 11.13 -13.86 -9.44
N VAL A 321 10.42 -13.30 -8.44
CA VAL A 321 10.71 -13.56 -7.02
C VAL A 321 10.50 -15.03 -6.68
N ALA A 322 9.43 -15.65 -7.17
CA ALA A 322 9.18 -17.07 -6.94
C ALA A 322 10.28 -17.97 -7.52
N ARG A 323 10.94 -17.52 -8.59
CA ARG A 323 12.03 -18.26 -9.26
C ARG A 323 13.43 -17.96 -8.69
N TYR A 324 13.74 -16.67 -8.51
CA TYR A 324 15.11 -16.21 -8.20
C TYR A 324 15.28 -15.73 -6.76
N GLY A 325 14.19 -15.61 -6.00
CA GLY A 325 14.20 -15.09 -4.64
C GLY A 325 14.11 -13.55 -4.59
N ILE A 326 13.93 -13.01 -3.38
CA ILE A 326 13.70 -11.57 -3.16
C ILE A 326 14.98 -10.74 -3.36
N GLY A 327 16.13 -11.19 -2.84
CA GLY A 327 17.37 -10.41 -2.77
C GLY A 327 17.84 -9.87 -4.14
N PRO A 328 18.09 -10.72 -5.15
CA PRO A 328 18.49 -10.26 -6.49
C PRO A 328 17.46 -9.33 -7.13
N LEU A 329 16.18 -9.58 -6.90
CA LEU A 329 15.08 -8.81 -7.46
C LEU A 329 14.93 -7.44 -6.82
N LEU A 330 15.32 -7.24 -5.55
CA LEU A 330 15.41 -5.90 -4.94
C LEU A 330 16.44 -5.04 -5.68
N VAL A 331 17.61 -5.60 -5.99
CA VAL A 331 18.64 -4.87 -6.74
C VAL A 331 18.15 -4.55 -8.15
N PHE A 332 17.58 -5.54 -8.83
CA PHE A 332 17.03 -5.35 -10.18
C PHE A 332 15.92 -4.29 -10.20
N GLY A 333 14.96 -4.37 -9.28
CA GLY A 333 13.84 -3.43 -9.18
C GLY A 333 14.31 -1.99 -8.90
N ALA A 334 15.20 -1.80 -7.93
CA ALA A 334 15.76 -0.48 -7.62
C ALA A 334 16.51 0.11 -8.83
N THR A 335 17.33 -0.72 -9.51
CA THR A 335 18.10 -0.29 -10.69
C THR A 335 17.17 0.02 -11.87
N ALA A 336 16.20 -0.84 -12.15
CA ALA A 336 15.24 -0.65 -13.23
C ALA A 336 14.45 0.65 -13.05
N THR A 337 13.92 0.92 -11.84
CA THR A 337 13.19 2.16 -11.54
C THR A 337 14.07 3.40 -11.72
N ALA A 338 15.31 3.39 -11.22
CA ALA A 338 16.23 4.52 -11.38
C ALA A 338 16.59 4.77 -12.84
N LEU A 339 16.82 3.72 -13.64
CA LEU A 339 17.14 3.84 -15.06
C LEU A 339 15.95 4.29 -15.89
N THR A 340 14.74 3.80 -15.61
CA THR A 340 13.54 4.20 -16.35
C THR A 340 13.16 5.66 -16.10
N ASN A 341 13.51 6.23 -14.94
CA ASN A 341 13.36 7.66 -14.69
C ASN A 341 14.21 8.53 -15.64
N LEU A 342 15.33 8.01 -16.17
CA LEU A 342 16.10 8.71 -17.20
C LEU A 342 15.35 8.80 -18.55
N LEU A 343 14.36 7.93 -18.80
CA LEU A 343 13.51 8.07 -19.99
C LEU A 343 12.69 9.37 -19.97
N PHE A 344 12.32 9.86 -18.78
CA PHE A 344 11.66 11.17 -18.65
C PHE A 344 12.60 12.32 -18.99
N VAL A 345 13.92 12.19 -18.72
CA VAL A 345 14.93 13.17 -19.14
C VAL A 345 14.99 13.23 -20.69
N VAL A 346 14.99 12.06 -21.33
CA VAL A 346 14.96 11.98 -22.81
C VAL A 346 13.64 12.53 -23.36
N LEU A 347 12.50 12.17 -22.75
CA LEU A 347 11.19 12.67 -23.14
C LEU A 347 11.12 14.20 -23.05
N ALA A 348 11.62 14.79 -21.95
CA ALA A 348 11.68 16.24 -21.78
C ALA A 348 12.50 16.96 -22.86
N SER A 349 13.45 16.24 -23.48
CA SER A 349 14.32 16.78 -24.53
C SER A 349 13.78 16.56 -25.94
N THR A 350 12.84 15.61 -26.14
CA THR A 350 12.34 15.24 -27.49
C THR A 350 11.05 15.93 -27.89
N GLY A 351 10.40 16.68 -26.99
CA GLY A 351 9.15 17.37 -27.26
C GLY A 351 7.94 16.40 -27.33
N ASP A 352 6.95 16.73 -28.14
CA ASP A 352 5.68 16.01 -28.31
C ASP A 352 5.80 14.68 -29.10
N ASN A 353 6.85 13.93 -28.86
CA ASN A 353 7.08 12.64 -29.50
C ASN A 353 6.27 11.52 -28.83
N LEU A 354 5.16 11.10 -29.47
CA LEU A 354 4.27 10.06 -28.96
C LEU A 354 5.00 8.73 -28.75
N ALA A 355 5.91 8.34 -29.64
CA ALA A 355 6.63 7.08 -29.47
C ALA A 355 7.53 7.11 -28.22
N MET A 356 8.19 8.25 -27.96
CA MET A 356 9.00 8.41 -26.75
C MET A 356 8.14 8.43 -25.49
N LEU A 357 6.97 9.06 -25.52
CA LEU A 357 6.00 8.99 -24.42
C LEU A 357 5.61 7.54 -24.12
N VAL A 358 5.24 6.76 -25.13
CA VAL A 358 4.85 5.34 -24.98
C VAL A 358 6.00 4.52 -24.39
N ILE A 359 7.23 4.68 -24.89
CA ILE A 359 8.42 3.99 -24.37
C ILE A 359 8.65 4.35 -22.89
N THR A 360 8.55 5.64 -22.55
CA THR A 360 8.70 6.11 -21.17
C THR A 360 7.66 5.49 -20.25
N ILE A 361 6.40 5.48 -20.65
CA ILE A 361 5.30 4.90 -19.87
C ILE A 361 5.44 3.38 -19.72
N ILE A 362 5.88 2.66 -20.77
CA ILE A 362 6.18 1.23 -20.66
C ILE A 362 7.27 1.00 -19.61
N GLY A 363 8.41 1.65 -19.79
CA GLY A 363 9.56 1.48 -18.90
C GLY A 363 9.22 1.79 -17.46
N ASP A 364 8.63 2.95 -17.21
CA ASP A 364 8.26 3.42 -15.88
C ASP A 364 7.25 2.49 -15.20
N ASN A 365 6.12 2.23 -15.85
CA ASN A 365 5.05 1.46 -15.20
C ASN A 365 5.41 -0.03 -15.02
N LEU A 366 6.15 -0.62 -15.97
CA LEU A 366 6.61 -2.00 -15.87
C LEU A 366 7.60 -2.18 -14.72
N SER A 367 8.61 -1.29 -14.64
CA SER A 367 9.62 -1.31 -13.57
C SER A 367 8.99 -1.02 -12.20
N ASN A 368 8.08 -0.05 -12.14
CA ASN A 368 7.37 0.33 -10.92
C ASN A 368 6.48 -0.81 -10.41
N GLY A 369 5.73 -1.48 -11.29
CA GLY A 369 4.90 -2.64 -10.93
C GLY A 369 5.75 -3.79 -10.38
N LEU A 370 6.86 -4.11 -11.07
CA LEU A 370 7.80 -5.13 -10.63
C LEU A 370 8.44 -4.80 -9.28
N ALA A 371 9.01 -3.60 -9.14
CA ALA A 371 9.66 -3.15 -7.91
C ALA A 371 8.66 -3.13 -6.74
N SER A 372 7.39 -2.75 -6.98
CA SER A 372 6.34 -2.77 -5.96
C SER A 372 6.06 -4.17 -5.44
N ALA A 373 5.86 -5.16 -6.33
CA ALA A 373 5.57 -6.54 -5.93
C ALA A 373 6.74 -7.14 -5.13
N VAL A 374 7.97 -6.91 -5.59
CA VAL A 374 9.21 -7.37 -4.92
C VAL A 374 9.34 -6.73 -3.54
N PHE A 375 9.13 -5.42 -3.45
CA PHE A 375 9.32 -4.69 -2.20
C PHE A 375 8.24 -5.01 -1.16
N ILE A 376 6.97 -5.18 -1.59
CA ILE A 376 5.89 -5.65 -0.72
C ILE A 376 6.22 -7.04 -0.15
N ALA A 377 6.77 -7.94 -0.96
CA ALA A 377 7.23 -9.24 -0.50
C ALA A 377 8.36 -9.09 0.53
N PHE A 378 9.33 -8.22 0.28
CA PHE A 378 10.42 -7.90 1.21
C PHE A 378 9.91 -7.36 2.55
N LEU A 379 9.01 -6.36 2.54
CA LEU A 379 8.41 -5.84 3.78
C LEU A 379 7.72 -6.94 4.58
N SER A 380 7.12 -7.91 3.90
CA SER A 380 6.48 -9.06 4.55
C SER A 380 7.49 -9.93 5.30
N THR A 381 8.68 -10.14 4.74
CA THR A 381 9.76 -10.94 5.40
C THR A 381 10.34 -10.22 6.62
N LEU A 382 10.35 -8.88 6.62
CA LEU A 382 10.79 -8.09 7.79
C LEU A 382 9.78 -8.12 8.93
N THR A 383 8.53 -8.44 8.65
CA THR A 383 7.42 -8.33 9.59
C THR A 383 7.30 -9.59 10.44
N SER A 384 7.26 -9.44 11.77
CA SER A 384 6.99 -10.54 12.68
C SER A 384 5.53 -10.95 12.65
N ARG A 385 5.25 -12.24 12.62
CA ARG A 385 3.87 -12.78 12.71
C ARG A 385 3.16 -12.43 14.02
N ALA A 386 3.92 -12.09 15.07
CA ALA A 386 3.35 -11.63 16.33
C ALA A 386 2.84 -10.19 16.30
N TYR A 387 3.33 -9.35 15.36
CA TYR A 387 3.04 -7.90 15.28
C TYR A 387 2.77 -7.44 13.85
N THR A 388 2.14 -8.27 13.03
CA THR A 388 2.00 -8.08 11.59
C THR A 388 1.42 -6.74 11.21
N ALA A 389 0.26 -6.36 11.78
CA ALA A 389 -0.40 -5.11 11.41
C ALA A 389 0.42 -3.88 11.80
N THR A 390 1.00 -3.87 13.00
CA THR A 390 1.77 -2.72 13.51
C THR A 390 3.07 -2.53 12.74
N GLN A 391 3.86 -3.61 12.58
CA GLN A 391 5.16 -3.51 11.91
C GLN A 391 4.99 -3.22 10.41
N TYR A 392 4.07 -3.91 9.73
CA TYR A 392 3.86 -3.68 8.31
C TYR A 392 3.29 -2.29 8.02
N ALA A 393 2.35 -1.80 8.84
CA ALA A 393 1.83 -0.44 8.70
C ALA A 393 2.93 0.63 8.89
N LEU A 394 3.84 0.41 9.85
CA LEU A 394 5.00 1.29 10.03
C LEU A 394 5.89 1.29 8.79
N PHE A 395 6.26 0.12 8.28
CA PHE A 395 7.12 0.01 7.10
C PHE A 395 6.47 0.62 5.86
N SER A 396 5.19 0.34 5.61
CA SER A 396 4.46 0.88 4.47
C SER A 396 4.27 2.41 4.55
N SER A 397 4.12 2.96 5.74
CA SER A 397 4.09 4.42 5.97
C SER A 397 5.47 5.03 5.75
N LEU A 398 6.52 4.43 6.31
CA LEU A 398 7.91 4.87 6.14
C LEU A 398 8.35 4.85 4.68
N MET A 399 7.96 3.83 3.92
CA MET A 399 8.22 3.70 2.49
C MET A 399 7.69 4.89 1.68
N THR A 400 6.55 5.45 2.06
CA THR A 400 5.87 6.47 1.25
C THR A 400 6.11 7.90 1.71
N LEU A 401 6.36 8.12 3.00
CA LEU A 401 6.48 9.46 3.59
C LEU A 401 7.59 10.31 2.97
N PRO A 402 8.86 9.83 2.85
CA PRO A 402 9.94 10.67 2.33
C PRO A 402 9.72 11.09 0.88
N GLY A 403 9.28 10.16 0.03
CA GLY A 403 8.99 10.45 -1.37
C GLY A 403 7.85 11.45 -1.55
N LYS A 404 6.75 11.28 -0.80
CA LYS A 404 5.63 12.23 -0.80
C LYS A 404 6.03 13.61 -0.28
N PHE A 405 6.88 13.66 0.73
CA PHE A 405 7.41 14.94 1.24
C PHE A 405 8.25 15.66 0.18
N LEU A 406 9.18 14.93 -0.46
CA LEU A 406 10.03 15.49 -1.51
C LEU A 406 9.24 15.89 -2.76
N SER A 407 8.19 15.16 -3.13
CA SER A 407 7.39 15.48 -4.30
C SER A 407 6.76 16.88 -4.24
N GLY A 408 6.49 17.41 -3.03
CA GLY A 408 5.99 18.75 -2.84
C GLY A 408 6.96 19.87 -3.29
N PHE A 409 8.26 19.57 -3.35
CA PHE A 409 9.28 20.51 -3.82
C PHE A 409 9.57 20.39 -5.33
N GLY A 410 8.91 19.44 -6.02
CA GLY A 410 9.17 19.14 -7.42
C GLY A 410 9.05 20.35 -8.33
N GLY A 411 8.01 21.16 -8.17
CA GLY A 411 7.81 22.41 -8.94
C GLY A 411 8.95 23.40 -8.79
N LEU A 412 9.44 23.62 -7.56
CA LEU A 412 10.57 24.55 -7.32
C LEU A 412 11.84 24.09 -8.03
N VAL A 413 12.08 22.77 -8.09
CA VAL A 413 13.25 22.24 -8.80
C VAL A 413 13.05 22.38 -10.32
N VAL A 414 11.85 22.16 -10.83
CA VAL A 414 11.54 22.37 -12.26
C VAL A 414 11.72 23.83 -12.66
N ASP A 415 11.29 24.78 -11.83
CA ASP A 415 11.44 26.21 -12.09
C ASP A 415 12.93 26.63 -12.21
N VAL A 416 13.83 25.99 -11.45
CA VAL A 416 15.25 26.32 -11.44
C VAL A 416 16.05 25.53 -12.48
N GLN A 417 15.76 24.23 -12.67
CA GLN A 417 16.59 23.32 -13.47
C GLN A 417 15.86 22.75 -14.69
N GLY A 418 14.59 23.10 -14.87
CA GLY A 418 13.74 22.51 -15.89
C GLY A 418 13.37 21.04 -15.60
N TYR A 419 12.50 20.46 -16.44
CA TYR A 419 12.07 19.08 -16.29
C TYR A 419 13.20 18.06 -16.40
N ALA A 420 14.11 18.25 -17.36
CA ALA A 420 15.24 17.33 -17.55
C ALA A 420 16.13 17.27 -16.31
N GLY A 421 16.46 18.42 -15.72
CA GLY A 421 17.21 18.50 -14.45
C GLY A 421 16.48 17.84 -13.30
N PHE A 422 15.19 18.09 -13.17
CA PHE A 422 14.36 17.48 -12.12
C PHE A 422 14.34 15.95 -12.22
N PHE A 423 14.07 15.37 -13.40
CA PHE A 423 14.02 13.91 -13.55
C PHE A 423 15.41 13.27 -13.42
N LEU A 424 16.48 13.97 -13.79
CA LEU A 424 17.84 13.52 -13.52
C LEU A 424 18.10 13.44 -11.99
N LEU A 425 17.76 14.47 -11.24
CA LEU A 425 17.86 14.46 -9.77
C LEU A 425 17.01 13.35 -9.16
N ALA A 426 15.77 13.17 -9.62
CA ALA A 426 14.90 12.10 -9.18
C ALA A 426 15.51 10.72 -9.44
N SER A 427 16.14 10.50 -10.60
CA SER A 427 16.88 9.26 -10.89
C SER A 427 18.05 9.06 -9.92
N LEU A 428 18.84 10.11 -9.62
CA LEU A 428 19.96 10.05 -8.70
C LEU A 428 19.53 9.73 -7.27
N LEU A 429 18.33 10.14 -6.86
CA LEU A 429 17.74 9.73 -5.56
C LEU A 429 17.54 8.21 -5.45
N GLY A 430 17.56 7.47 -6.55
CA GLY A 430 17.54 6.02 -6.57
C GLY A 430 18.88 5.35 -6.19
N LEU A 431 20.02 6.05 -6.27
CA LEU A 431 21.33 5.48 -5.99
C LEU A 431 21.47 4.92 -4.57
N PRO A 432 21.06 5.62 -3.49
CA PRO A 432 21.07 5.05 -2.15
C PRO A 432 20.26 3.75 -2.04
N ALA A 433 19.12 3.66 -2.74
CA ALA A 433 18.30 2.46 -2.74
C ALA A 433 19.02 1.28 -3.42
N ILE A 434 19.72 1.51 -4.53
CA ILE A 434 20.51 0.48 -5.23
C ILE A 434 21.64 -0.02 -4.34
N LEU A 435 22.41 0.89 -3.71
CA LEU A 435 23.52 0.53 -2.82
C LEU A 435 23.04 -0.29 -1.62
N LEU A 436 21.94 0.10 -1.01
CA LEU A 436 21.35 -0.62 0.12
C LEU A 436 20.72 -1.95 -0.34
N ALA A 437 20.14 -2.03 -1.53
CA ALA A 437 19.65 -3.29 -2.10
C ALA A 437 20.80 -4.30 -2.32
N LEU A 438 21.94 -3.83 -2.82
CA LEU A 438 23.15 -4.66 -2.96
C LEU A 438 23.64 -5.17 -1.61
N TRP A 439 23.61 -4.31 -0.58
CA TRP A 439 23.98 -4.69 0.77
C TRP A 439 23.02 -5.73 1.37
N VAL A 440 21.69 -5.56 1.19
CA VAL A 440 20.66 -6.52 1.60
C VAL A 440 20.84 -7.87 0.89
N ASN A 441 21.16 -7.85 -0.41
CA ASN A 441 21.31 -9.05 -1.22
C ASN A 441 22.55 -9.88 -0.85
N ARG A 442 23.60 -9.28 -0.26
CA ARG A 442 24.83 -10.00 0.14
C ARG A 442 24.65 -10.98 1.31
N GLY A 443 23.43 -11.25 1.72
CA GLY A 443 23.07 -12.43 2.53
C GLY A 443 23.24 -12.32 4.03
N THR A 444 23.74 -11.20 4.57
CA THR A 444 23.93 -11.04 6.03
C THR A 444 22.68 -10.60 6.79
N LEU A 445 21.59 -10.28 6.09
CA LEU A 445 20.47 -9.56 6.66
C LEU A 445 19.16 -10.32 6.75
N LEU A 446 18.97 -11.36 5.93
CA LEU A 446 17.73 -12.14 5.89
C LEU A 446 17.77 -13.37 6.82
N SER A 447 18.93 -13.65 7.43
CA SER A 447 19.03 -14.64 8.52
C SER A 447 18.80 -13.91 9.83
N PRO A 448 17.73 -14.22 10.60
CA PRO A 448 17.64 -13.81 12.00
C PRO A 448 18.92 -14.23 12.67
N ALA A 449 19.55 -13.34 13.44
CA ALA A 449 20.70 -13.72 14.25
C ALA A 449 20.31 -14.97 15.05
N GLU A 450 20.91 -16.11 14.73
CA GLU A 450 20.79 -17.30 15.57
C GLU A 450 21.09 -16.85 16.98
N SER A 451 20.15 -17.09 17.87
CA SER A 451 20.32 -16.87 19.29
C SER A 451 21.53 -17.71 19.73
N GLU A 452 22.70 -17.09 19.82
CA GLU A 452 23.72 -17.62 20.67
C GLU A 452 23.13 -17.72 22.08
N THR A 453 22.83 -18.95 22.44
CA THR A 453 22.40 -19.41 23.76
C THR A 453 23.37 -18.99 24.83
#